data_8a6de86013b83d11d778b68b780b3ca0
#
_entry.id   8a6de86013b83d11d778b68b780b3ca0
#
_cell.length_a   1.000
_cell.length_b   1.000
_cell.length_c   1.000
_cell.angle_alpha   90.00
_cell.angle_beta   90.00
_cell.angle_gamma   90.00
#
_symmetry.space_group_name_H-M   'P 1'
#
loop_
_entity.id
_entity.type
_entity.pdbx_description
1 polymer ?
#
loop_
_entity_poly.entity_id
_entity_poly.type
_entity_poly.pdbx_seq_one_letter_code
_entity_poly.pdbx_strand_id
1 'polypeptide(L)'
;MLRVAYIDHTARWSGGEVALFNILTHIGEQVDPLVILAEEGALADRLRDRGIDVRIVPMDESVRSRGRNTVNFGAPAAAMKLLAYGRKIAPLLKKERVACVHTNSLKSALYGTVAAKMAGVPLIWHIRDHIGAPYLKPVVAKAIRLLSRLLPNGVIANSKSTLSALELPKSKKTLVVYSAFAKAIGGVAGRGDQKDFNVLLVGRLAEWKGQHILLDAAKKLQGNGRIKFWLAGDALFGEDEYKKKLLATIEREGLDNVSLLGHVEDIQGLMQQADLLVHTSITPEPFGQVIVEGMAAGLPVIASNEGGPVEIVVPGETGLLIQPGDPAILAESINWMLEHPEERERMAEAGIKRVKEHFVIENTVKEIVAYYKGLVAGT
;
A
#
# COMPACT_ATOMS: atom_id res chain seq x y z
N MET A 1 4.42 1.57 -29.32
CA MET A 1 4.79 1.57 -27.90
C MET A 1 4.55 2.96 -27.32
N LEU A 2 3.86 3.07 -26.18
CA LEU A 2 3.61 4.35 -25.52
C LEU A 2 4.76 4.67 -24.55
N ARG A 3 5.46 5.79 -24.74
CA ARG A 3 6.43 6.30 -23.78
C ARG A 3 5.68 6.95 -22.60
N VAL A 4 5.71 6.37 -21.41
CA VAL A 4 5.00 6.87 -20.23
C VAL A 4 5.99 7.28 -19.16
N ALA A 5 5.89 8.54 -18.67
CA ALA A 5 6.71 9.00 -17.56
C ALA A 5 6.02 8.71 -16.22
N TYR A 6 6.67 7.92 -15.38
CA TYR A 6 6.26 7.64 -14.01
C TYR A 6 7.03 8.52 -13.05
N ILE A 7 6.33 9.29 -12.24
CA ILE A 7 6.95 10.26 -11.35
C ILE A 7 6.67 9.88 -9.89
N ASP A 8 7.73 9.71 -9.09
CA ASP A 8 7.60 9.54 -7.65
C ASP A 8 8.55 10.46 -6.87
N HIS A 9 8.18 10.74 -5.61
CA HIS A 9 8.90 11.66 -4.73
C HIS A 9 10.01 11.01 -3.92
N THR A 10 10.08 9.68 -3.92
CA THR A 10 11.04 8.88 -3.15
C THR A 10 11.48 7.66 -3.93
N ALA A 11 12.68 7.16 -3.61
CA ALA A 11 13.21 5.88 -4.07
C ALA A 11 13.33 4.84 -2.94
N ARG A 12 12.71 5.11 -1.78
CA ARG A 12 12.67 4.16 -0.65
C ARG A 12 11.81 2.96 -1.01
N TRP A 13 12.08 1.83 -0.36
CA TRP A 13 11.30 0.61 -0.59
C TRP A 13 10.14 0.54 0.40
N SER A 14 8.95 0.90 -0.03
CA SER A 14 7.72 0.82 0.76
C SER A 14 6.53 0.38 -0.10
N GLY A 15 5.36 0.17 0.48
CA GLY A 15 4.22 -0.44 -0.22
C GLY A 15 3.82 0.22 -1.55
N GLY A 16 3.88 1.56 -1.63
CA GLY A 16 3.58 2.30 -2.87
C GLY A 16 4.62 2.07 -3.96
N GLU A 17 5.88 2.01 -3.58
CA GLU A 17 7.02 1.80 -4.47
C GLU A 17 7.12 0.34 -4.91
N VAL A 18 6.81 -0.62 -4.03
CA VAL A 18 6.68 -2.04 -4.38
C VAL A 18 5.57 -2.23 -5.42
N ALA A 19 4.40 -1.60 -5.22
CA ALA A 19 3.31 -1.69 -6.19
C ALA A 19 3.67 -1.05 -7.54
N LEU A 20 4.42 0.06 -7.55
CA LEU A 20 4.94 0.67 -8.77
C LEU A 20 5.94 -0.25 -9.47
N PHE A 21 6.90 -0.81 -8.74
CA PHE A 21 7.87 -1.77 -9.26
C PHE A 21 7.19 -2.98 -9.90
N ASN A 22 6.20 -3.56 -9.24
CA ASN A 22 5.43 -4.69 -9.78
C ASN A 22 4.74 -4.32 -11.10
N ILE A 23 4.10 -3.16 -11.17
CA ILE A 23 3.49 -2.67 -12.41
C ILE A 23 4.55 -2.55 -13.52
N LEU A 24 5.64 -1.86 -13.25
CA LEU A 24 6.66 -1.54 -14.26
C LEU A 24 7.38 -2.76 -14.80
N THR A 25 7.62 -3.76 -13.94
CA THR A 25 8.29 -5.00 -14.36
C THR A 25 7.39 -5.98 -15.13
N HIS A 26 6.06 -5.73 -15.14
CA HIS A 26 5.09 -6.57 -15.85
C HIS A 26 4.31 -5.82 -16.94
N ILE A 27 4.61 -4.52 -17.17
CA ILE A 27 3.80 -3.68 -18.07
C ILE A 27 3.90 -4.07 -19.56
N GLY A 28 4.86 -4.93 -19.88
CA GLY A 28 5.01 -5.50 -21.22
C GLY A 28 5.51 -4.51 -22.28
N GLU A 29 5.59 -4.99 -23.51
CA GLU A 29 6.17 -4.24 -24.65
C GLU A 29 5.28 -3.08 -25.16
N GLN A 30 4.04 -2.97 -24.68
CA GLN A 30 3.13 -1.93 -25.16
C GLN A 30 3.42 -0.55 -24.57
N VAL A 31 4.14 -0.51 -23.45
CA VAL A 31 4.54 0.71 -22.74
C VAL A 31 6.06 0.70 -22.57
N ASP A 32 6.68 1.83 -22.88
CA ASP A 32 8.08 2.11 -22.62
C ASP A 32 8.16 3.05 -21.39
N PRO A 33 8.51 2.52 -20.20
CA PRO A 33 8.49 3.29 -18.97
C PRO A 33 9.75 4.17 -18.84
N LEU A 34 9.54 5.45 -18.56
CA LEU A 34 10.55 6.39 -18.07
C LEU A 34 10.23 6.72 -16.61
N VAL A 35 11.08 6.33 -15.67
CA VAL A 35 10.85 6.60 -14.25
C VAL A 35 11.65 7.81 -13.81
N ILE A 36 11.00 8.79 -13.18
CA ILE A 36 11.62 10.01 -12.67
C ILE A 36 11.46 10.04 -11.16
N LEU A 37 12.59 9.94 -10.45
CA LEU A 37 12.64 9.92 -8.98
C LEU A 37 13.36 11.15 -8.45
N ALA A 38 13.00 11.55 -7.22
CA ALA A 38 13.58 12.71 -6.55
C ALA A 38 14.91 12.41 -5.83
N GLU A 39 15.28 11.14 -5.71
CA GLU A 39 16.49 10.67 -5.03
C GLU A 39 16.92 9.31 -5.55
N GLU A 40 18.17 8.93 -5.29
CA GLU A 40 18.66 7.55 -5.42
C GLU A 40 18.12 6.69 -4.29
N GLY A 41 18.08 5.37 -4.49
CA GLY A 41 17.68 4.41 -3.47
C GLY A 41 17.19 3.08 -4.05
N ALA A 42 16.73 2.20 -3.16
CA ALA A 42 16.42 0.81 -3.49
C ALA A 42 15.43 0.61 -4.66
N LEU A 43 14.45 1.52 -4.84
CA LEU A 43 13.57 1.45 -6.01
C LEU A 43 14.32 1.73 -7.30
N ALA A 44 15.20 2.75 -7.31
CA ALA A 44 15.98 3.13 -8.50
C ALA A 44 16.89 1.98 -8.94
N ASP A 45 17.62 1.40 -7.99
CA ASP A 45 18.54 0.29 -8.25
C ASP A 45 17.80 -0.93 -8.80
N ARG A 46 16.73 -1.36 -8.14
CA ARG A 46 15.92 -2.50 -8.57
C ARG A 46 15.28 -2.32 -9.96
N LEU A 47 14.87 -1.10 -10.31
CA LEU A 47 14.32 -0.79 -11.64
C LEU A 47 15.40 -0.83 -12.72
N ARG A 48 16.58 -0.28 -12.44
CA ARG A 48 17.74 -0.34 -13.35
C ARG A 48 18.19 -1.78 -13.60
N ASP A 49 18.21 -2.62 -12.56
CA ASP A 49 18.53 -4.05 -12.67
C ASP A 49 17.56 -4.80 -13.61
N ARG A 50 16.35 -4.25 -13.81
CA ARG A 50 15.35 -4.76 -14.76
C ARG A 50 15.37 -4.06 -16.13
N GLY A 51 16.41 -3.23 -16.39
CA GLY A 51 16.56 -2.51 -17.65
C GLY A 51 15.59 -1.35 -17.85
N ILE A 52 14.91 -0.87 -16.80
CA ILE A 52 13.99 0.24 -16.88
C ILE A 52 14.75 1.56 -16.83
N ASP A 53 14.40 2.51 -17.70
CA ASP A 53 15.04 3.83 -17.78
C ASP A 53 14.64 4.68 -16.54
N VAL A 54 15.63 4.91 -15.65
CA VAL A 54 15.46 5.69 -14.42
C VAL A 54 16.29 6.97 -14.48
N ARG A 55 15.63 8.10 -14.28
CA ARG A 55 16.26 9.43 -14.20
C ARG A 55 16.08 10.01 -12.79
N ILE A 56 17.16 10.39 -12.18
CA ILE A 56 17.13 11.11 -10.91
C ILE A 56 17.12 12.61 -11.19
N VAL A 57 16.05 13.27 -10.72
CA VAL A 57 15.96 14.72 -10.71
C VAL A 57 15.93 15.14 -9.24
N PRO A 58 17.07 15.55 -8.65
CA PRO A 58 17.15 15.78 -7.21
C PRO A 58 16.18 16.87 -6.73
N MET A 59 15.45 16.55 -5.64
CA MET A 59 14.56 17.47 -4.92
C MET A 59 15.21 17.91 -3.61
N ASP A 60 15.01 19.18 -3.26
CA ASP A 60 15.44 19.74 -1.98
C ASP A 60 14.85 18.93 -0.81
N GLU A 61 15.71 18.51 0.12
CA GLU A 61 15.36 17.65 1.24
C GLU A 61 14.28 18.28 2.13
N SER A 62 14.29 19.62 2.29
CA SER A 62 13.28 20.35 3.04
C SER A 62 11.86 20.21 2.48
N VAL A 63 11.72 19.84 1.20
CA VAL A 63 10.43 19.54 0.54
C VAL A 63 10.13 18.05 0.61
N ARG A 64 11.16 17.22 0.41
CA ARG A 64 11.04 15.75 0.36
C ARG A 64 10.66 15.16 1.72
N SER A 65 11.33 15.57 2.79
CA SER A 65 11.16 15.03 4.15
C SER A 65 9.88 15.44 4.87
N ARG A 66 9.14 16.44 4.36
CA ARG A 66 7.89 16.90 5.00
C ARG A 66 6.85 15.78 5.04
N GLY A 67 6.42 15.42 6.24
CA GLY A 67 5.34 14.47 6.46
C GLY A 67 4.00 14.94 5.89
N ARG A 68 3.06 14.02 5.70
CA ARG A 68 1.71 14.28 5.12
C ARG A 68 0.92 15.34 5.89
N ASN A 69 1.07 15.38 7.21
CA ASN A 69 0.39 16.34 8.10
C ASN A 69 1.11 17.69 8.22
N THR A 70 2.36 17.79 7.74
CA THR A 70 3.15 19.02 7.74
C THR A 70 3.07 19.78 6.40
N VAL A 71 2.34 19.26 5.43
CA VAL A 71 2.02 20.00 4.21
C VAL A 71 1.05 21.13 4.58
N ASN A 72 1.63 22.23 5.07
CA ASN A 72 0.93 23.51 5.13
C ASN A 72 0.77 23.98 3.68
N PHE A 73 -0.35 23.64 3.03
CA PHE A 73 -0.71 24.15 1.71
C PHE A 73 -0.78 25.70 1.68
N GLY A 74 -0.78 26.33 2.86
CA GLY A 74 -0.78 27.78 3.01
C GLY A 74 0.59 28.45 3.04
N ALA A 75 1.70 27.70 2.96
CA ALA A 75 3.02 28.34 2.90
C ALA A 75 3.40 28.62 1.43
N PRO A 76 3.37 29.87 0.96
CA PRO A 76 3.69 30.24 -0.43
C PRO A 76 5.04 29.67 -0.91
N ALA A 77 6.01 29.62 0.00
CA ALA A 77 7.34 29.08 -0.29
C ALA A 77 7.35 27.59 -0.66
N ALA A 78 6.50 26.77 -0.03
CA ALA A 78 6.40 25.34 -0.36
C ALA A 78 5.74 25.12 -1.73
N ALA A 79 4.70 25.87 -2.03
CA ALA A 79 4.07 25.86 -3.34
C ALA A 79 5.05 26.30 -4.45
N MET A 80 5.81 27.36 -4.20
CA MET A 80 6.85 27.83 -5.14
C MET A 80 7.94 26.77 -5.40
N LYS A 81 8.39 26.06 -4.36
CA LYS A 81 9.38 24.98 -4.51
C LYS A 81 8.82 23.82 -5.34
N LEU A 82 7.56 23.41 -5.13
CA LEU A 82 6.90 22.38 -5.95
C LEU A 82 6.74 22.84 -7.41
N LEU A 83 6.36 24.10 -7.63
CA LEU A 83 6.27 24.68 -8.97
C LEU A 83 7.65 24.69 -9.67
N ALA A 84 8.69 25.13 -8.98
CA ALA A 84 10.05 25.14 -9.50
C ALA A 84 10.54 23.73 -9.85
N TYR A 85 10.23 22.75 -9.00
CA TYR A 85 10.60 21.35 -9.26
C TYR A 85 9.87 20.77 -10.47
N GLY A 86 8.58 21.03 -10.61
CA GLY A 86 7.81 20.62 -11.80
C GLY A 86 8.35 21.25 -13.09
N ARG A 87 8.77 22.56 -13.03
CA ARG A 87 9.44 23.24 -14.14
C ARG A 87 10.77 22.58 -14.54
N LYS A 88 11.52 22.04 -13.57
CA LYS A 88 12.78 21.34 -13.81
C LYS A 88 12.56 20.00 -14.56
N ILE A 89 11.42 19.33 -14.32
CA ILE A 89 11.07 18.06 -14.98
C ILE A 89 10.53 18.27 -16.40
N ALA A 90 9.78 19.34 -16.65
CA ALA A 90 9.07 19.55 -17.91
C ALA A 90 9.95 19.45 -19.19
N PRO A 91 11.19 20.00 -19.25
CA PRO A 91 12.07 19.84 -20.41
C PRO A 91 12.43 18.38 -20.68
N LEU A 92 12.61 17.57 -19.64
CA LEU A 92 12.90 16.14 -19.78
C LEU A 92 11.72 15.41 -20.44
N LEU A 93 10.48 15.68 -19.99
CA LEU A 93 9.27 15.08 -20.58
C LEU A 93 9.15 15.39 -22.08
N LYS A 94 9.46 16.64 -22.49
CA LYS A 94 9.47 17.07 -23.90
C LYS A 94 10.55 16.36 -24.70
N LYS A 95 11.77 16.33 -24.17
CA LYS A 95 12.93 15.68 -24.82
C LYS A 95 12.66 14.19 -25.07
N GLU A 96 12.09 13.51 -24.09
CA GLU A 96 11.78 12.08 -24.13
C GLU A 96 10.48 11.77 -24.89
N ARG A 97 9.76 12.78 -25.39
CA ARG A 97 8.51 12.66 -26.16
C ARG A 97 7.46 11.76 -25.48
N VAL A 98 7.28 11.94 -24.15
CA VAL A 98 6.35 11.12 -23.39
C VAL A 98 4.90 11.32 -23.86
N ALA A 99 4.15 10.23 -23.95
CA ALA A 99 2.73 10.25 -24.32
C ALA A 99 1.80 10.69 -23.19
N CYS A 100 2.19 10.37 -21.94
CA CYS A 100 1.46 10.82 -20.73
C CYS A 100 2.36 10.73 -19.49
N VAL A 101 1.93 11.41 -18.42
CA VAL A 101 2.56 11.37 -17.09
C VAL A 101 1.66 10.59 -16.13
N HIS A 102 2.25 9.64 -15.40
CA HIS A 102 1.63 8.88 -14.32
C HIS A 102 2.35 9.21 -13.00
N THR A 103 1.65 9.75 -12.01
CA THR A 103 2.23 10.07 -10.69
C THR A 103 1.85 9.00 -9.69
N ASN A 104 2.78 8.57 -8.83
CA ASN A 104 2.60 7.42 -7.93
C ASN A 104 2.29 7.81 -6.47
N SER A 105 2.30 9.10 -6.14
CA SER A 105 2.05 9.61 -4.79
C SER A 105 1.39 10.99 -4.81
N LEU A 106 0.77 11.40 -3.69
CA LEU A 106 0.15 12.73 -3.57
C LEU A 106 1.16 13.88 -3.78
N LYS A 107 2.41 13.71 -3.33
CA LYS A 107 3.44 14.72 -3.56
C LYS A 107 3.80 14.81 -5.04
N SER A 108 4.04 13.68 -5.69
CA SER A 108 4.35 13.64 -7.12
C SER A 108 3.17 14.12 -7.98
N ALA A 109 1.93 13.94 -7.54
CA ALA A 109 0.75 14.45 -8.20
C ALA A 109 0.80 15.98 -8.35
N LEU A 110 1.23 16.70 -7.32
CA LEU A 110 1.27 18.17 -7.34
C LEU A 110 2.29 18.72 -8.34
N TYR A 111 3.56 18.34 -8.22
CA TYR A 111 4.61 18.84 -9.13
C TYR A 111 4.59 18.18 -10.50
N GLY A 112 4.14 16.91 -10.57
CA GLY A 112 3.88 16.22 -11.83
C GLY A 112 2.80 16.92 -12.67
N THR A 113 1.82 17.55 -12.02
CA THR A 113 0.83 18.40 -12.70
C THR A 113 1.49 19.58 -13.42
N VAL A 114 2.43 20.26 -12.77
CA VAL A 114 3.15 21.36 -13.39
C VAL A 114 3.98 20.89 -14.56
N ALA A 115 4.70 19.78 -14.37
CA ALA A 115 5.56 19.19 -15.41
C ALA A 115 4.74 18.77 -16.64
N ALA A 116 3.62 18.04 -16.44
CA ALA A 116 2.77 17.55 -17.52
C ALA A 116 2.10 18.70 -18.30
N LYS A 117 1.55 19.70 -17.58
CA LYS A 117 0.93 20.90 -18.22
C LYS A 117 1.95 21.66 -19.05
N MET A 118 3.17 21.88 -18.54
CA MET A 118 4.23 22.56 -19.29
C MET A 118 4.77 21.74 -20.48
N ALA A 119 4.72 20.42 -20.37
CA ALA A 119 5.08 19.53 -21.47
C ALA A 119 3.96 19.40 -22.51
N GLY A 120 2.72 19.76 -22.18
CA GLY A 120 1.54 19.63 -23.05
C GLY A 120 1.06 18.18 -23.19
N VAL A 121 1.24 17.34 -22.15
CA VAL A 121 0.88 15.93 -22.19
C VAL A 121 -0.19 15.57 -21.14
N PRO A 122 -1.04 14.56 -21.39
CA PRO A 122 -2.02 14.06 -20.43
C PRO A 122 -1.39 13.66 -19.10
N LEU A 123 -2.14 13.92 -18.02
CA LEU A 123 -1.73 13.63 -16.65
C LEU A 123 -2.67 12.65 -15.99
N ILE A 124 -2.09 11.65 -15.33
CA ILE A 124 -2.79 10.67 -14.51
C ILE A 124 -2.29 10.79 -13.07
N TRP A 125 -3.22 10.95 -12.14
CA TRP A 125 -2.94 10.81 -10.71
C TRP A 125 -3.26 9.40 -10.27
N HIS A 126 -2.28 8.66 -9.78
CA HIS A 126 -2.49 7.39 -9.10
C HIS A 126 -2.48 7.62 -7.59
N ILE A 127 -3.66 7.57 -6.99
CA ILE A 127 -3.87 7.81 -5.56
C ILE A 127 -3.82 6.49 -4.82
N ARG A 128 -2.88 6.40 -3.88
CA ARG A 128 -2.64 5.23 -3.02
C ARG A 128 -2.88 5.51 -1.54
N ASP A 129 -3.30 6.73 -1.23
CA ASP A 129 -3.56 7.19 0.13
C ASP A 129 -5.06 7.41 0.32
N HIS A 130 -5.59 7.12 1.51
CA HIS A 130 -6.97 7.45 1.84
C HIS A 130 -7.14 8.96 2.01
N ILE A 131 -8.13 9.57 1.35
CA ILE A 131 -8.36 11.03 1.36
C ILE A 131 -9.50 11.36 2.32
N GLY A 132 -9.19 11.39 3.61
CA GLY A 132 -10.15 11.70 4.67
C GLY A 132 -9.54 11.65 6.06
N ALA A 133 -10.34 12.06 7.06
CA ALA A 133 -9.97 11.90 8.46
C ALA A 133 -9.99 10.41 8.86
N PRO A 134 -9.17 9.99 9.82
CA PRO A 134 -8.15 10.77 10.51
C PRO A 134 -6.82 10.87 9.74
N TYR A 135 -6.72 10.26 8.56
CA TYR A 135 -5.50 10.14 7.76
C TYR A 135 -4.95 11.47 7.26
N LEU A 136 -5.84 12.38 6.84
CA LEU A 136 -5.53 13.74 6.43
C LEU A 136 -6.38 14.76 7.17
N LYS A 137 -5.80 15.93 7.46
CA LYS A 137 -6.56 17.08 7.99
C LYS A 137 -7.70 17.45 7.02
N PRO A 138 -8.90 17.80 7.50
CA PRO A 138 -10.07 18.07 6.64
C PRO A 138 -9.81 19.11 5.53
N VAL A 139 -9.05 20.16 5.84
CA VAL A 139 -8.70 21.20 4.85
C VAL A 139 -7.82 20.62 3.74
N VAL A 140 -6.87 19.76 4.08
CA VAL A 140 -5.99 19.10 3.11
C VAL A 140 -6.80 18.13 2.24
N ALA A 141 -7.69 17.33 2.85
CA ALA A 141 -8.57 16.42 2.12
C ALA A 141 -9.47 17.18 1.12
N LYS A 142 -10.10 18.30 1.55
CA LYS A 142 -10.88 19.17 0.66
C LYS A 142 -10.06 19.71 -0.52
N ALA A 143 -8.84 20.18 -0.24
CA ALA A 143 -7.94 20.67 -1.30
C ALA A 143 -7.57 19.56 -2.29
N ILE A 144 -7.19 18.36 -1.81
CA ILE A 144 -6.87 17.21 -2.67
C ILE A 144 -8.08 16.81 -3.53
N ARG A 145 -9.29 16.72 -2.96
CA ARG A 145 -10.52 16.43 -3.70
C ARG A 145 -10.77 17.44 -4.83
N LEU A 146 -10.65 18.73 -4.53
CA LEU A 146 -10.81 19.79 -5.52
C LEU A 146 -9.76 19.68 -6.64
N LEU A 147 -8.49 19.54 -6.27
CA LEU A 147 -7.40 19.41 -7.23
C LEU A 147 -7.52 18.14 -8.08
N SER A 148 -7.96 17.02 -7.51
CA SER A 148 -8.20 15.77 -8.24
C SER A 148 -9.33 15.89 -9.29
N ARG A 149 -10.30 16.75 -9.04
CA ARG A 149 -11.36 17.06 -10.01
C ARG A 149 -10.84 17.88 -11.20
N LEU A 150 -9.96 18.84 -10.93
CA LEU A 150 -9.61 19.90 -11.89
C LEU A 150 -8.32 19.63 -12.67
N LEU A 151 -7.32 19.00 -12.04
CA LEU A 151 -5.97 19.02 -12.59
C LEU A 151 -5.64 17.82 -13.49
N PRO A 152 -5.81 16.53 -13.06
CA PRO A 152 -5.46 15.40 -13.90
C PRO A 152 -6.51 15.16 -15.02
N ASN A 153 -6.06 14.60 -16.14
CA ASN A 153 -6.94 14.10 -17.19
C ASN A 153 -7.65 12.81 -16.75
N GLY A 154 -6.98 12.02 -15.91
CA GLY A 154 -7.54 10.80 -15.34
C GLY A 154 -7.03 10.52 -13.94
N VAL A 155 -7.78 9.72 -13.18
CA VAL A 155 -7.43 9.31 -11.82
C VAL A 155 -7.46 7.79 -11.72
N ILE A 156 -6.39 7.21 -11.22
CA ILE A 156 -6.32 5.82 -10.82
C ILE A 156 -6.32 5.77 -9.29
N ALA A 157 -7.04 4.84 -8.69
CA ALA A 157 -7.03 4.57 -7.26
C ALA A 157 -6.72 3.08 -7.00
N ASN A 158 -6.05 2.79 -5.89
CA ASN A 158 -5.68 1.43 -5.52
C ASN A 158 -6.81 0.62 -4.87
N SER A 159 -7.98 1.23 -4.66
CA SER A 159 -9.19 0.59 -4.15
C SER A 159 -10.44 1.42 -4.47
N LYS A 160 -11.61 0.81 -4.41
CA LYS A 160 -12.90 1.52 -4.49
C LYS A 160 -13.07 2.48 -3.31
N SER A 161 -12.61 2.07 -2.12
CA SER A 161 -12.60 2.90 -0.92
C SER A 161 -11.78 4.19 -1.14
N THR A 162 -10.55 4.07 -1.65
CA THR A 162 -9.72 5.22 -2.00
C THR A 162 -10.37 6.11 -3.06
N LEU A 163 -10.96 5.52 -4.10
CA LEU A 163 -11.65 6.28 -5.15
C LEU A 163 -12.86 7.03 -4.60
N SER A 164 -13.67 6.36 -3.78
CA SER A 164 -14.85 6.96 -3.15
C SER A 164 -14.49 8.15 -2.26
N ALA A 165 -13.38 8.04 -1.52
CA ALA A 165 -12.89 9.12 -0.66
C ALA A 165 -12.50 10.40 -1.41
N LEU A 166 -12.29 10.33 -2.73
CA LEU A 166 -12.01 11.50 -3.59
C LEU A 166 -13.26 12.27 -4.01
N GLU A 167 -14.45 11.70 -3.86
CA GLU A 167 -15.73 12.34 -4.21
C GLU A 167 -15.73 12.94 -5.63
N LEU A 168 -15.21 12.20 -6.61
CA LEU A 168 -15.09 12.67 -7.99
C LEU A 168 -16.44 12.68 -8.72
N PRO A 169 -16.66 13.62 -9.67
CA PRO A 169 -17.84 13.60 -10.49
C PRO A 169 -17.82 12.41 -11.46
N LYS A 170 -19.00 11.90 -11.83
CA LYS A 170 -19.16 10.76 -12.77
C LYS A 170 -18.50 10.99 -14.14
N SER A 171 -18.36 12.25 -14.56
CA SER A 171 -17.70 12.64 -15.81
C SER A 171 -16.18 12.49 -15.79
N LYS A 172 -15.57 12.34 -14.60
CA LYS A 172 -14.12 12.15 -14.48
C LYS A 172 -13.73 10.76 -14.94
N LYS A 173 -12.75 10.66 -15.82
CA LYS A 173 -12.16 9.36 -16.20
C LYS A 173 -11.44 8.78 -14.97
N THR A 174 -11.92 7.64 -14.47
CA THR A 174 -11.38 6.97 -13.29
C THR A 174 -11.15 5.50 -13.57
N LEU A 175 -10.19 4.91 -12.85
CA LEU A 175 -9.91 3.48 -12.87
C LEU A 175 -9.57 3.04 -11.44
N VAL A 176 -10.08 1.90 -11.00
CA VAL A 176 -9.60 1.22 -9.78
C VAL A 176 -8.68 0.09 -10.21
N VAL A 177 -7.44 0.12 -9.74
CA VAL A 177 -6.48 -0.98 -9.94
C VAL A 177 -5.88 -1.35 -8.59
N TYR A 178 -6.15 -2.56 -8.18
CA TYR A 178 -5.62 -3.09 -6.94
C TYR A 178 -4.09 -3.18 -6.98
N SER A 179 -3.43 -3.01 -5.82
CA SER A 179 -2.00 -3.27 -5.68
C SER A 179 -1.77 -4.78 -5.75
N ALA A 180 -1.59 -5.28 -6.97
CA ALA A 180 -1.63 -6.68 -7.28
C ALA A 180 -0.40 -7.44 -6.81
N PHE A 181 -0.59 -8.75 -6.59
CA PHE A 181 0.45 -9.69 -6.25
C PHE A 181 1.22 -10.13 -7.50
N ALA A 182 2.55 -10.00 -7.45
CA ALA A 182 3.43 -10.24 -8.58
C ALA A 182 4.41 -11.41 -8.35
N LYS A 183 4.26 -12.14 -7.25
CA LYS A 183 5.11 -13.28 -6.91
C LYS A 183 4.36 -14.62 -7.16
N ALA A 184 5.07 -15.73 -7.07
CA ALA A 184 4.45 -17.04 -7.12
C ALA A 184 3.44 -17.23 -5.98
N ILE A 185 2.25 -17.72 -6.32
CA ILE A 185 1.21 -18.03 -5.35
C ILE A 185 1.51 -19.41 -4.77
N GLY A 186 1.61 -19.47 -3.44
CA GLY A 186 1.83 -20.72 -2.70
C GLY A 186 0.61 -21.63 -2.70
N GLY A 187 0.78 -22.83 -2.15
CA GLY A 187 -0.33 -23.68 -1.73
C GLY A 187 -0.58 -23.54 -0.24
N VAL A 188 -1.69 -24.06 0.25
CA VAL A 188 -1.88 -24.20 1.70
C VAL A 188 -0.77 -25.11 2.20
N ALA A 189 0.09 -24.60 3.06
CA ALA A 189 1.13 -25.40 3.68
C ALA A 189 0.44 -26.45 4.57
N GLY A 190 0.58 -27.72 4.22
CA GLY A 190 0.22 -28.82 5.11
C GLY A 190 1.13 -28.74 6.33
N ARG A 191 0.68 -28.01 7.35
CA ARG A 191 1.40 -27.88 8.61
C ARG A 191 1.02 -29.06 9.46
N GLY A 192 1.94 -30.04 9.55
CA GLY A 192 1.80 -31.15 10.46
C GLY A 192 1.50 -30.68 11.88
N ASP A 193 1.34 -31.59 12.83
CA ASP A 193 1.07 -31.33 14.27
C ASP A 193 2.10 -30.36 14.91
N GLN A 194 2.05 -29.07 14.49
CA GLN A 194 2.85 -28.03 15.16
C GLN A 194 2.23 -27.75 16.51
N LYS A 195 3.09 -27.72 17.54
CA LYS A 195 2.69 -27.47 18.92
C LYS A 195 2.17 -26.05 19.11
N ASP A 196 2.75 -25.07 18.36
CA ASP A 196 2.42 -23.65 18.46
C ASP A 196 1.54 -23.18 17.32
N PHE A 197 0.70 -22.18 17.58
CA PHE A 197 -0.16 -21.47 16.65
C PHE A 197 0.36 -20.05 16.44
N ASN A 198 0.97 -19.80 15.30
CA ASN A 198 1.69 -18.56 15.00
C ASN A 198 0.77 -17.53 14.34
N VAL A 199 0.42 -16.48 15.05
CA VAL A 199 -0.36 -15.33 14.58
C VAL A 199 0.59 -14.25 14.10
N LEU A 200 0.55 -13.90 12.82
CA LEU A 200 1.46 -12.95 12.19
C LEU A 200 0.76 -11.63 11.89
N LEU A 201 1.37 -10.52 12.29
CA LEU A 201 1.05 -9.18 11.83
C LEU A 201 2.25 -8.63 11.06
N VAL A 202 2.02 -8.22 9.81
CA VAL A 202 3.05 -7.60 8.97
C VAL A 202 2.69 -6.16 8.67
N GLY A 203 3.62 -5.25 8.91
CA GLY A 203 3.43 -3.86 8.54
C GLY A 203 4.34 -2.92 9.31
N ARG A 204 4.54 -1.73 8.76
CA ARG A 204 5.25 -0.66 9.43
C ARG A 204 4.67 -0.42 10.84
N LEU A 205 5.54 -0.22 11.83
CA LEU A 205 5.10 0.13 13.17
C LEU A 205 4.57 1.57 13.17
N ALA A 206 3.27 1.71 13.20
CA ALA A 206 2.58 3.00 13.21
C ALA A 206 1.28 2.87 14.01
N GLU A 207 0.91 3.90 14.76
CA GLU A 207 -0.24 3.83 15.66
C GLU A 207 -1.53 3.44 14.94
N TRP A 208 -1.76 3.99 13.74
CA TRP A 208 -2.92 3.69 12.92
C TRP A 208 -2.97 2.25 12.38
N LYS A 209 -1.83 1.53 12.38
CA LYS A 209 -1.75 0.10 12.01
C LYS A 209 -2.21 -0.84 13.14
N GLY A 210 -2.40 -0.33 14.35
CA GLY A 210 -3.06 -1.05 15.43
C GLY A 210 -2.28 -2.21 16.04
N GLN A 211 -0.91 -2.20 15.99
CA GLN A 211 -0.13 -3.23 16.66
C GLN A 211 -0.45 -3.33 18.17
N HIS A 212 -0.77 -2.20 18.81
CA HIS A 212 -1.21 -2.17 20.21
C HIS A 212 -2.50 -2.94 20.44
N ILE A 213 -3.43 -2.96 19.46
CA ILE A 213 -4.66 -3.77 19.55
C ILE A 213 -4.31 -5.27 19.57
N LEU A 214 -3.30 -5.69 18.80
CA LEU A 214 -2.84 -7.07 18.84
C LEU A 214 -2.17 -7.41 20.18
N LEU A 215 -1.41 -6.48 20.79
CA LEU A 215 -0.84 -6.69 22.13
C LEU A 215 -1.94 -6.85 23.19
N ASP A 216 -2.99 -6.02 23.13
CA ASP A 216 -4.12 -6.13 24.04
C ASP A 216 -4.92 -7.43 23.85
N ALA A 217 -5.04 -7.93 22.61
CA ALA A 217 -5.61 -9.25 22.32
C ALA A 217 -4.70 -10.38 22.83
N ALA A 218 -3.37 -10.27 22.63
CA ALA A 218 -2.40 -11.24 23.12
C ALA A 218 -2.44 -11.37 24.66
N LYS A 219 -2.61 -10.25 25.37
CA LYS A 219 -2.81 -10.25 26.82
C LYS A 219 -4.05 -11.06 27.23
N LYS A 220 -5.15 -10.94 26.49
CA LYS A 220 -6.38 -11.71 26.77
C LYS A 220 -6.19 -13.21 26.52
N LEU A 221 -5.27 -13.59 25.64
CA LEU A 221 -4.98 -14.97 25.25
C LEU A 221 -3.75 -15.58 25.96
N GLN A 222 -3.15 -14.87 26.94
CA GLN A 222 -1.95 -15.33 27.66
C GLN A 222 -2.12 -16.70 28.34
N GLY A 223 -3.34 -17.08 28.74
CA GLY A 223 -3.64 -18.40 29.30
C GLY A 223 -3.47 -19.57 28.33
N ASN A 224 -3.42 -19.31 27.02
CA ASN A 224 -3.21 -20.33 26.01
C ASN A 224 -1.74 -20.33 25.54
N GLY A 225 -0.91 -21.17 26.14
CA GLY A 225 0.53 -21.25 25.84
C GLY A 225 0.89 -21.67 24.41
N ARG A 226 -0.09 -22.13 23.61
CA ARG A 226 0.08 -22.51 22.20
C ARG A 226 0.16 -21.29 21.26
N ILE A 227 -0.46 -20.16 21.61
CA ILE A 227 -0.55 -19.02 20.70
C ILE A 227 0.70 -18.17 20.81
N LYS A 228 1.37 -17.95 19.67
CA LYS A 228 2.53 -17.07 19.52
C LYS A 228 2.17 -15.92 18.60
N PHE A 229 2.66 -14.72 18.91
CA PHE A 229 2.39 -13.52 18.14
C PHE A 229 3.68 -12.98 17.55
N TRP A 230 3.73 -12.82 16.24
CA TRP A 230 4.85 -12.30 15.50
C TRP A 230 4.48 -10.95 14.86
N LEU A 231 5.19 -9.90 15.23
CA LEU A 231 5.02 -8.57 14.65
C LEU A 231 6.24 -8.27 13.76
N ALA A 232 6.06 -8.37 12.45
CA ALA A 232 7.09 -8.12 11.45
C ALA A 232 6.95 -6.71 10.86
N GLY A 233 8.00 -5.91 11.00
CA GLY A 233 8.07 -4.53 10.53
C GLY A 233 8.84 -3.65 11.50
N ASP A 234 9.18 -2.43 11.05
CA ASP A 234 9.94 -1.49 11.86
C ASP A 234 9.34 -0.09 11.81
N ALA A 235 9.78 0.77 12.72
CA ALA A 235 9.42 2.18 12.74
C ALA A 235 10.07 2.91 11.55
N LEU A 236 9.29 3.68 10.81
CA LEU A 236 9.74 4.52 9.70
C LEU A 236 9.11 5.92 9.85
N PHE A 237 9.72 6.92 9.24
CA PHE A 237 9.16 8.27 9.18
C PHE A 237 8.93 8.95 10.54
N GLY A 238 9.75 8.60 11.56
CA GLY A 238 9.70 9.22 12.89
C GLY A 238 8.74 8.53 13.87
N GLU A 239 8.40 7.26 13.63
CA GLU A 239 7.50 6.48 14.48
C GLU A 239 8.24 5.70 15.60
N ASP A 240 9.50 6.05 15.89
CA ASP A 240 10.34 5.39 16.89
C ASP A 240 9.73 5.40 18.32
N GLU A 241 9.02 6.47 18.67
CA GLU A 241 8.34 6.56 19.96
C GLU A 241 7.19 5.53 20.08
N TYR A 242 6.51 5.23 18.99
CA TYR A 242 5.50 4.17 18.99
C TYR A 242 6.13 2.79 19.18
N LYS A 243 7.27 2.52 18.52
CA LYS A 243 8.03 1.28 18.75
C LYS A 243 8.44 1.12 20.22
N LYS A 244 8.94 2.18 20.85
CA LYS A 244 9.29 2.17 22.29
C LYS A 244 8.07 1.86 23.17
N LYS A 245 6.91 2.45 22.86
CA LYS A 245 5.65 2.16 23.57
C LYS A 245 5.25 0.69 23.46
N LEU A 246 5.37 0.08 22.27
CA LEU A 246 5.06 -1.34 22.09
C LEU A 246 5.98 -2.22 22.92
N LEU A 247 7.31 -1.98 22.88
CA LEU A 247 8.29 -2.72 23.69
C LEU A 247 8.03 -2.60 25.19
N ALA A 248 7.79 -1.38 25.67
CA ALA A 248 7.46 -1.13 27.07
C ALA A 248 6.13 -1.82 27.49
N THR A 249 5.17 -1.94 26.58
CA THR A 249 3.92 -2.66 26.86
C THR A 249 4.17 -4.17 26.95
N ILE A 250 4.95 -4.75 26.05
CA ILE A 250 5.32 -6.18 26.07
C ILE A 250 6.00 -6.52 27.41
N GLU A 251 6.99 -5.71 27.81
CA GLU A 251 7.71 -5.91 29.08
C GLU A 251 6.80 -5.75 30.29
N ARG A 252 6.06 -4.64 30.38
CA ARG A 252 5.19 -4.34 31.52
C ARG A 252 4.10 -5.39 31.74
N GLU A 253 3.53 -5.91 30.67
CA GLU A 253 2.44 -6.89 30.70
C GLU A 253 2.93 -8.33 30.70
N GLY A 254 4.26 -8.56 30.64
CA GLY A 254 4.86 -9.91 30.63
C GLY A 254 4.39 -10.77 29.44
N LEU A 255 4.34 -10.19 28.23
CA LEU A 255 3.84 -10.89 27.04
C LEU A 255 4.94 -11.75 26.41
N ASP A 256 5.33 -12.84 27.09
CA ASP A 256 6.41 -13.74 26.64
C ASP A 256 6.12 -14.50 25.36
N ASN A 257 4.86 -14.50 24.92
CA ASN A 257 4.41 -15.11 23.67
C ASN A 257 4.39 -14.13 22.49
N VAL A 258 4.87 -12.89 22.66
CA VAL A 258 4.91 -11.84 21.63
C VAL A 258 6.36 -11.56 21.21
N SER A 259 6.62 -11.56 19.90
CA SER A 259 7.94 -11.25 19.32
C SER A 259 7.84 -10.09 18.34
N LEU A 260 8.58 -8.99 18.60
CA LEU A 260 8.83 -7.95 17.60
C LEU A 260 10.04 -8.36 16.74
N LEU A 261 9.79 -8.74 15.49
CA LEU A 261 10.82 -9.28 14.60
C LEU A 261 11.66 -8.19 13.89
N GLY A 262 11.23 -6.92 13.98
CA GLY A 262 11.86 -5.85 13.22
C GLY A 262 11.62 -5.98 11.71
N HIS A 263 12.49 -5.39 10.90
CA HIS A 263 12.43 -5.51 9.46
C HIS A 263 12.80 -6.93 9.01
N VAL A 264 11.92 -7.57 8.25
CA VAL A 264 12.11 -8.92 7.70
C VAL A 264 12.19 -8.81 6.18
N GLU A 265 13.27 -9.29 5.58
CA GLU A 265 13.46 -9.26 4.11
C GLU A 265 12.59 -10.31 3.41
N ASP A 266 12.59 -11.53 3.91
CA ASP A 266 11.77 -12.63 3.37
C ASP A 266 10.44 -12.76 4.11
N ILE A 267 9.54 -11.81 3.82
CA ILE A 267 8.17 -11.83 4.35
C ILE A 267 7.39 -13.06 3.86
N GLN A 268 7.65 -13.53 2.64
CA GLN A 268 6.95 -14.68 2.10
C GLN A 268 7.32 -15.98 2.84
N GLY A 269 8.60 -16.18 3.12
CA GLY A 269 9.08 -17.30 3.94
C GLY A 269 8.55 -17.23 5.38
N LEU A 270 8.43 -16.02 5.95
CA LEU A 270 7.81 -15.83 7.26
C LEU A 270 6.31 -16.16 7.24
N MET A 271 5.57 -15.74 6.21
CA MET A 271 4.16 -16.07 6.04
C MET A 271 3.92 -17.57 5.94
N GLN A 272 4.82 -18.30 5.27
CA GLN A 272 4.75 -19.76 5.20
C GLN A 272 4.91 -20.46 6.55
N GLN A 273 5.49 -19.80 7.55
CA GLN A 273 5.68 -20.33 8.90
C GLN A 273 4.57 -19.88 9.87
N ALA A 274 3.73 -18.92 9.48
CA ALA A 274 2.61 -18.44 10.31
C ALA A 274 1.33 -19.27 10.06
N ASP A 275 0.40 -19.36 10.97
CA ASP A 275 -0.87 -20.08 10.89
C ASP A 275 -2.05 -19.18 10.58
N LEU A 276 -1.90 -17.90 10.85
CA LEU A 276 -2.92 -16.88 10.71
C LEU A 276 -2.26 -15.53 10.44
N LEU A 277 -2.77 -14.80 9.45
CA LEU A 277 -2.44 -13.39 9.28
C LEU A 277 -3.49 -12.51 9.93
N VAL A 278 -3.06 -11.52 10.72
CA VAL A 278 -3.96 -10.49 11.27
C VAL A 278 -3.59 -9.11 10.72
N HIS A 279 -4.62 -8.33 10.40
CA HIS A 279 -4.52 -6.95 9.95
C HIS A 279 -5.39 -6.08 10.86
N THR A 280 -4.77 -5.21 11.64
CA THR A 280 -5.39 -4.53 12.78
C THR A 280 -5.51 -3.02 12.63
N SER A 281 -5.42 -2.49 11.40
CA SER A 281 -5.50 -1.03 11.18
C SER A 281 -6.75 -0.45 11.82
N ILE A 282 -6.56 0.61 12.62
CA ILE A 282 -7.65 1.32 13.35
C ILE A 282 -8.22 2.50 12.57
N THR A 283 -7.75 2.70 11.35
CA THR A 283 -8.26 3.68 10.40
C THR A 283 -8.43 3.01 9.04
N PRO A 284 -9.29 3.55 8.16
CA PRO A 284 -9.48 2.97 6.84
C PRO A 284 -8.17 2.77 6.09
N GLU A 285 -7.79 1.52 5.85
CA GLU A 285 -6.61 1.17 5.07
C GLU A 285 -6.87 1.47 3.58
N PRO A 286 -5.96 2.14 2.86
CA PRO A 286 -6.16 2.42 1.44
C PRO A 286 -6.41 1.18 0.59
N PHE A 287 -5.66 0.09 0.85
CA PHE A 287 -5.88 -1.20 0.17
C PHE A 287 -5.72 -2.39 1.12
N GLY A 288 -4.52 -2.61 1.66
CA GLY A 288 -4.21 -3.78 2.49
C GLY A 288 -3.43 -4.84 1.70
N GLN A 289 -2.36 -4.44 1.03
CA GLN A 289 -1.53 -5.33 0.20
C GLN A 289 -1.07 -6.58 0.97
N VAL A 290 -0.75 -6.44 2.25
CA VAL A 290 -0.32 -7.56 3.11
C VAL A 290 -1.40 -8.65 3.24
N ILE A 291 -2.68 -8.30 3.14
CA ILE A 291 -3.80 -9.26 3.15
C ILE A 291 -3.74 -10.14 1.90
N VAL A 292 -3.54 -9.52 0.74
CA VAL A 292 -3.37 -10.25 -0.54
C VAL A 292 -2.14 -11.13 -0.50
N GLU A 293 -1.03 -10.63 0.07
CA GLU A 293 0.21 -11.40 0.25
C GLU A 293 0.01 -12.61 1.18
N GLY A 294 -0.72 -12.44 2.28
CA GLY A 294 -1.07 -13.53 3.18
C GLY A 294 -1.96 -14.58 2.54
N MET A 295 -3.03 -14.16 1.85
CA MET A 295 -3.89 -15.07 1.08
C MET A 295 -3.11 -15.82 0.00
N ALA A 296 -2.19 -15.14 -0.71
CA ALA A 296 -1.33 -15.76 -1.72
C ALA A 296 -0.35 -16.78 -1.12
N ALA A 297 0.05 -16.60 0.13
CA ALA A 297 0.87 -17.54 0.89
C ALA A 297 0.06 -18.70 1.51
N GLY A 298 -1.27 -18.73 1.32
CA GLY A 298 -2.17 -19.75 1.87
C GLY A 298 -2.50 -19.53 3.35
N LEU A 299 -2.46 -18.29 3.82
CA LEU A 299 -2.90 -17.96 5.19
C LEU A 299 -4.38 -17.57 5.22
N PRO A 300 -5.15 -18.09 6.18
CA PRO A 300 -6.41 -17.47 6.56
C PRO A 300 -6.13 -16.08 7.14
N VAL A 301 -7.10 -15.16 7.03
CA VAL A 301 -6.90 -13.76 7.41
C VAL A 301 -7.99 -13.29 8.34
N ILE A 302 -7.62 -12.54 9.38
CA ILE A 302 -8.52 -11.67 10.14
C ILE A 302 -8.13 -10.23 9.81
N ALA A 303 -9.07 -9.41 9.33
CA ALA A 303 -8.78 -8.04 8.94
C ALA A 303 -9.81 -7.05 9.50
N SER A 304 -9.38 -5.79 9.65
CA SER A 304 -10.26 -4.68 10.03
C SER A 304 -11.33 -4.44 8.96
N ASN A 305 -12.58 -4.26 9.37
CA ASN A 305 -13.74 -4.07 8.49
C ASN A 305 -13.87 -2.61 8.01
N GLU A 306 -12.77 -2.02 7.52
CA GLU A 306 -12.76 -0.65 6.99
C GLU A 306 -11.75 -0.49 5.85
N GLY A 307 -12.12 0.31 4.84
CA GLY A 307 -11.23 0.64 3.73
C GLY A 307 -11.08 -0.47 2.71
N GLY A 308 -9.87 -0.66 2.19
CA GLY A 308 -9.53 -1.69 1.21
C GLY A 308 -9.72 -3.15 1.66
N PRO A 309 -9.47 -3.50 2.93
CA PRO A 309 -9.71 -4.87 3.43
C PRO A 309 -11.08 -5.45 3.10
N VAL A 310 -12.14 -4.62 3.12
CA VAL A 310 -13.52 -5.08 2.78
C VAL A 310 -13.70 -5.43 1.30
N GLU A 311 -12.77 -5.02 0.46
CA GLU A 311 -12.75 -5.37 -0.97
C GLU A 311 -11.96 -6.67 -1.23
N ILE A 312 -11.06 -7.02 -0.31
CA ILE A 312 -10.17 -8.16 -0.41
C ILE A 312 -10.81 -9.39 0.26
N VAL A 313 -11.21 -9.25 1.52
CA VAL A 313 -11.75 -10.35 2.34
C VAL A 313 -13.25 -10.52 2.10
N VAL A 314 -13.68 -11.73 1.80
CA VAL A 314 -15.09 -12.15 1.82
C VAL A 314 -15.36 -12.80 3.18
N PRO A 315 -16.18 -12.15 4.04
CA PRO A 315 -16.38 -12.64 5.41
C PRO A 315 -16.94 -14.07 5.46
N GLY A 316 -16.31 -14.94 6.26
CA GLY A 316 -16.72 -16.33 6.41
C GLY A 316 -16.31 -17.26 5.23
N GLU A 317 -15.79 -16.68 4.14
CA GLU A 317 -15.33 -17.47 2.98
C GLU A 317 -13.80 -17.45 2.84
N THR A 318 -13.20 -16.26 2.81
CA THR A 318 -11.74 -16.10 2.64
C THR A 318 -11.04 -15.58 3.88
N GLY A 319 -11.77 -15.36 4.98
CA GLY A 319 -11.27 -14.83 6.23
C GLY A 319 -12.38 -14.19 7.06
N LEU A 320 -12.00 -13.48 8.11
CA LEU A 320 -12.92 -12.74 8.97
C LEU A 320 -12.67 -11.23 8.87
N LEU A 321 -13.77 -10.46 8.91
CA LEU A 321 -13.74 -9.00 9.05
C LEU A 321 -14.24 -8.62 10.44
N ILE A 322 -13.43 -7.85 11.18
CA ILE A 322 -13.71 -7.46 12.56
C ILE A 322 -13.77 -5.94 12.71
N GLN A 323 -14.48 -5.48 13.74
CA GLN A 323 -14.52 -4.07 14.11
C GLN A 323 -13.11 -3.55 14.40
N PRO A 324 -12.64 -2.46 13.76
CA PRO A 324 -11.35 -1.85 14.06
C PRO A 324 -11.23 -1.40 15.52
N GLY A 325 -10.05 -1.61 16.11
CA GLY A 325 -9.74 -1.13 17.46
C GLY A 325 -10.36 -1.94 18.60
N ASP A 326 -10.97 -3.09 18.34
CA ASP A 326 -11.54 -3.95 19.38
C ASP A 326 -10.65 -5.18 19.65
N PRO A 327 -9.86 -5.18 20.75
CA PRO A 327 -8.97 -6.29 21.08
C PRO A 327 -9.73 -7.53 21.61
N ALA A 328 -10.98 -7.38 22.08
CA ALA A 328 -11.76 -8.53 22.55
C ALA A 328 -12.27 -9.35 21.36
N ILE A 329 -12.87 -8.70 20.37
CA ILE A 329 -13.32 -9.35 19.13
C ILE A 329 -12.12 -9.97 18.39
N LEU A 330 -10.95 -9.30 18.38
CA LEU A 330 -9.74 -9.87 17.79
C LEU A 330 -9.30 -11.14 18.50
N ALA A 331 -9.27 -11.15 19.84
CA ALA A 331 -8.89 -12.30 20.65
C ALA A 331 -9.87 -13.47 20.44
N GLU A 332 -11.17 -13.22 20.45
CA GLU A 332 -12.21 -14.22 20.17
C GLU A 332 -12.05 -14.82 18.77
N SER A 333 -11.80 -13.97 17.77
CA SER A 333 -11.60 -14.41 16.38
C SER A 333 -10.34 -15.27 16.22
N ILE A 334 -9.24 -14.91 16.90
CA ILE A 334 -8.00 -15.70 16.91
C ILE A 334 -8.23 -17.06 17.57
N ASN A 335 -8.92 -17.09 18.71
CA ASN A 335 -9.23 -18.35 19.38
C ASN A 335 -10.16 -19.23 18.53
N TRP A 336 -11.15 -18.62 17.88
CA TRP A 336 -12.02 -19.34 16.95
C TRP A 336 -11.22 -19.97 15.80
N MET A 337 -10.29 -19.23 15.18
CA MET A 337 -9.42 -19.76 14.14
C MET A 337 -8.54 -20.90 14.63
N LEU A 338 -8.06 -20.86 15.88
CA LEU A 338 -7.29 -21.95 16.48
C LEU A 338 -8.14 -23.21 16.65
N GLU A 339 -9.39 -23.07 17.12
CA GLU A 339 -10.30 -24.17 17.46
C GLU A 339 -10.99 -24.82 16.24
N HIS A 340 -10.98 -24.12 15.07
CA HIS A 340 -11.66 -24.57 13.85
C HIS A 340 -10.67 -24.78 12.68
N PRO A 341 -9.80 -25.79 12.73
CA PRO A 341 -8.75 -26.00 11.73
C PRO A 341 -9.31 -26.25 10.32
N GLU A 342 -10.43 -26.98 10.19
CA GLU A 342 -11.06 -27.27 8.89
C GLU A 342 -11.59 -25.98 8.22
N GLU A 343 -12.23 -25.09 8.97
CA GLU A 343 -12.72 -23.80 8.48
C GLU A 343 -11.55 -22.88 8.10
N ARG A 344 -10.49 -22.91 8.89
CA ARG A 344 -9.26 -22.17 8.63
C ARG A 344 -8.61 -22.61 7.30
N GLU A 345 -8.52 -23.91 7.05
CA GLU A 345 -7.97 -24.46 5.82
C GLU A 345 -8.85 -24.10 4.61
N ARG A 346 -10.17 -24.25 4.73
CA ARG A 346 -11.14 -23.84 3.72
C ARG A 346 -11.01 -22.35 3.36
N MET A 347 -10.86 -21.47 4.36
CA MET A 347 -10.66 -20.03 4.15
C MET A 347 -9.33 -19.74 3.44
N ALA A 348 -8.27 -20.46 3.77
CA ALA A 348 -6.97 -20.32 3.12
C ALA A 348 -7.03 -20.72 1.63
N GLU A 349 -7.67 -21.84 1.29
CA GLU A 349 -7.88 -22.27 -0.10
C GLU A 349 -8.71 -21.26 -0.90
N ALA A 350 -9.82 -20.80 -0.32
CA ALA A 350 -10.66 -19.78 -0.94
C ALA A 350 -9.91 -18.45 -1.13
N GLY A 351 -9.04 -18.08 -0.18
CA GLY A 351 -8.16 -16.92 -0.27
C GLY A 351 -7.19 -17.01 -1.44
N ILE A 352 -6.52 -18.15 -1.62
CA ILE A 352 -5.64 -18.42 -2.77
C ILE A 352 -6.40 -18.25 -4.09
N LYS A 353 -7.58 -18.88 -4.19
CA LYS A 353 -8.42 -18.79 -5.38
C LYS A 353 -8.79 -17.35 -5.71
N ARG A 354 -9.22 -16.59 -4.70
CA ARG A 354 -9.58 -15.19 -4.85
C ARG A 354 -8.41 -14.33 -5.32
N VAL A 355 -7.19 -14.56 -4.82
CA VAL A 355 -6.00 -13.84 -5.30
C VAL A 355 -5.75 -14.14 -6.78
N LYS A 356 -5.81 -15.40 -7.21
CA LYS A 356 -5.64 -15.81 -8.61
C LYS A 356 -6.66 -15.15 -9.56
N GLU A 357 -7.89 -14.95 -9.10
CA GLU A 357 -8.96 -14.39 -9.91
C GLU A 357 -8.93 -12.86 -9.97
N HIS A 358 -8.58 -12.18 -8.88
CA HIS A 358 -8.81 -10.74 -8.75
C HIS A 358 -7.57 -9.88 -8.50
N PHE A 359 -6.47 -10.45 -7.95
CA PHE A 359 -5.35 -9.67 -7.45
C PHE A 359 -4.00 -10.03 -8.07
N VAL A 360 -4.00 -10.59 -9.28
CA VAL A 360 -2.78 -10.87 -10.04
C VAL A 360 -2.35 -9.67 -10.86
N ILE A 361 -1.03 -9.52 -11.02
CA ILE A 361 -0.44 -8.33 -11.66
C ILE A 361 -0.83 -8.20 -13.14
N GLU A 362 -1.04 -9.31 -13.84
CA GLU A 362 -1.41 -9.34 -15.26
C GLU A 362 -2.73 -8.61 -15.53
N ASN A 363 -3.72 -8.79 -14.65
CA ASN A 363 -5.00 -8.10 -14.75
C ASN A 363 -4.83 -6.58 -14.55
N THR A 364 -4.09 -6.19 -13.50
CA THR A 364 -3.77 -4.80 -13.18
C THR A 364 -3.07 -4.10 -14.35
N VAL A 365 -2.07 -4.72 -14.93
CA VAL A 365 -1.31 -4.15 -16.03
C VAL A 365 -2.17 -3.99 -17.29
N LYS A 366 -2.97 -5.01 -17.63
CA LYS A 366 -3.88 -4.97 -18.78
C LYS A 366 -4.86 -3.78 -18.68
N GLU A 367 -5.45 -3.56 -17.52
CA GLU A 367 -6.36 -2.45 -17.27
C GLU A 367 -5.65 -1.09 -17.35
N ILE A 368 -4.46 -0.96 -16.76
CA ILE A 368 -3.66 0.27 -16.83
C ILE A 368 -3.30 0.62 -18.27
N VAL A 369 -2.83 -0.36 -19.07
CA VAL A 369 -2.47 -0.13 -20.47
C VAL A 369 -3.67 0.29 -21.32
N ALA A 370 -4.82 -0.36 -21.12
CA ALA A 370 -6.06 0.02 -21.78
C ALA A 370 -6.49 1.45 -21.41
N TYR A 371 -6.35 1.81 -20.14
CA TYR A 371 -6.65 3.16 -19.65
C TYR A 371 -5.75 4.23 -20.28
N TYR A 372 -4.43 3.98 -20.40
CA TYR A 372 -3.52 4.91 -21.07
C TYR A 372 -3.92 5.13 -22.53
N LYS A 373 -4.19 4.05 -23.27
CA LYS A 373 -4.62 4.15 -24.67
C LYS A 373 -5.88 4.99 -24.82
N GLY A 374 -6.88 4.73 -23.97
CA GLY A 374 -8.14 5.49 -23.99
C GLY A 374 -7.99 6.97 -23.57
N LEU A 375 -6.99 7.28 -22.75
CA LEU A 375 -6.73 8.64 -22.33
C LEU A 375 -5.99 9.43 -23.44
N VAL A 376 -4.94 8.85 -24.01
CA VAL A 376 -4.10 9.48 -25.04
C VAL A 376 -4.85 9.65 -26.35
N ALA A 377 -5.73 8.71 -26.74
CA ALA A 377 -6.54 8.82 -27.94
C ALA A 377 -7.64 9.90 -27.85
N GLY A 378 -8.00 10.32 -26.65
CA GLY A 378 -9.04 11.33 -26.41
C GLY A 378 -8.49 12.75 -26.14
N THR A 379 -7.19 12.97 -26.29
CA THR A 379 -6.50 14.27 -26.20
C THR A 379 -5.96 14.69 -27.55
#